data_be637eff54f81954889848552eecbc31
#
_entry.id   be637eff54f81954889848552eecbc31
#
_cell.length_a   1.000
_cell.length_b   1.000
_cell.length_c   1.000
_cell.angle_alpha   90.00
_cell.angle_beta   90.00
_cell.angle_gamma   90.00
#
_symmetry.space_group_name_H-M   'P 1'
#
loop_
_entity.id
_entity.type
_entity.pdbx_description
1 polymer ?
#
loop_
_entity_poly.entity_id
_entity_poly.type
_entity_poly.pdbx_seq_one_letter_code
_entity_poly.pdbx_strand_id
1 'polypeptide(L)'
;MKAILSSLLLLTVALANAAAPADFTVKSATGTGSFSLNEAKGKFVAIHFLLKTECPVCLRHTRDHMTKAATLPNVVQIFLKPDTDKEIEAWAGKLDKEALEKNPIYRDPNAKLAKAFDIPDGYAFHGQVVHYPATILIGPDGKEVFRYVGKNNSDRLSFEKLAEKVTELSKP
;
A
#
# COMPACT_ATOMS: atom_id res chain seq x y z
N MET A 1 57.90 25.38 11.71
CA MET A 1 57.08 24.30 11.14
C MET A 1 55.69 24.41 11.78
N LYS A 2 54.66 24.89 11.04
CA LYS A 2 53.27 25.03 11.51
C LYS A 2 52.47 23.87 10.91
N ALA A 3 51.98 22.98 11.77
CA ALA A 3 51.10 21.90 11.37
C ALA A 3 49.66 22.43 11.22
N ILE A 4 49.11 22.34 10.02
CA ILE A 4 47.71 22.68 9.73
C ILE A 4 46.90 21.38 9.92
N LEU A 5 46.09 21.32 11.01
CA LEU A 5 45.08 20.26 11.19
C LEU A 5 43.86 20.62 10.34
N SER A 6 43.67 19.90 9.25
CA SER A 6 42.42 19.93 8.47
C SER A 6 41.37 19.02 9.14
N SER A 7 40.41 19.64 9.82
CA SER A 7 39.23 18.93 10.32
C SER A 7 38.27 18.62 9.15
N LEU A 8 38.17 17.35 8.78
CA LEU A 8 37.23 16.86 7.80
C LEU A 8 35.87 16.71 8.48
N LEU A 9 34.96 17.65 8.21
CA LEU A 9 33.58 17.62 8.72
C LEU A 9 32.77 16.63 7.86
N LEU A 10 32.55 15.43 8.38
CA LEU A 10 31.67 14.42 7.76
C LEU A 10 30.22 14.88 7.93
N LEU A 11 29.66 15.42 6.86
CA LEU A 11 28.22 15.74 6.77
C LEU A 11 27.43 14.44 6.58
N THR A 12 26.92 13.87 7.67
CA THR A 12 25.97 12.76 7.59
C THR A 12 24.61 13.30 7.13
N VAL A 13 24.29 13.11 5.85
CA VAL A 13 22.94 13.35 5.34
C VAL A 13 22.06 12.23 5.90
N ALA A 14 21.32 12.52 6.95
CA ALA A 14 20.23 11.67 7.39
C ALA A 14 19.15 11.73 6.32
N LEU A 15 18.99 10.67 5.55
CA LEU A 15 17.80 10.44 4.73
C LEU A 15 16.62 10.33 5.71
N ALA A 16 15.85 11.39 5.82
CA ALA A 16 14.57 11.36 6.51
C ALA A 16 13.64 10.47 5.67
N ASN A 17 13.59 9.17 5.99
CA ASN A 17 12.47 8.35 5.59
C ASN A 17 11.25 8.96 6.29
N ALA A 18 10.30 9.50 5.52
CA ALA A 18 9.02 9.87 6.09
C ALA A 18 8.46 8.62 6.78
N ALA A 19 8.27 8.74 8.08
CA ALA A 19 7.77 7.60 8.85
C ALA A 19 6.34 7.32 8.40
N ALA A 20 6.07 6.07 8.01
CA ALA A 20 4.70 5.62 7.77
C ALA A 20 3.81 6.03 8.95
N PRO A 21 2.51 6.37 8.72
CA PRO A 21 1.61 6.69 9.81
C PRO A 21 1.65 5.61 10.89
N ALA A 22 1.84 6.02 12.14
CA ALA A 22 1.97 5.08 13.27
C ALA A 22 0.72 4.22 13.48
N ASP A 23 -0.45 4.74 13.06
CA ASP A 23 -1.74 4.04 13.03
C ASP A 23 -2.70 4.73 12.06
N PHE A 24 -3.64 3.96 11.51
CA PHE A 24 -4.75 4.50 10.73
C PHE A 24 -5.93 3.53 10.78
N THR A 25 -7.11 4.08 10.51
CA THR A 25 -8.35 3.29 10.34
C THR A 25 -9.00 3.67 9.03
N VAL A 26 -9.42 2.68 8.25
CA VAL A 26 -10.14 2.86 6.98
C VAL A 26 -11.45 2.09 6.99
N LYS A 27 -12.51 2.71 6.45
CA LYS A 27 -13.84 2.09 6.34
C LYS A 27 -13.94 1.22 5.09
N SER A 28 -14.59 0.06 5.23
CA SER A 28 -14.95 -0.76 4.08
C SER A 28 -15.96 -0.03 3.21
N ALA A 29 -15.77 -0.08 1.89
CA ALA A 29 -16.73 0.37 0.89
C ALA A 29 -17.53 -0.79 0.27
N THR A 30 -17.15 -2.04 0.55
CA THR A 30 -17.79 -3.24 -0.05
C THR A 30 -18.36 -4.20 0.99
N GLY A 31 -18.42 -3.77 2.23
CA GLY A 31 -18.93 -4.55 3.35
C GLY A 31 -19.16 -3.68 4.57
N THR A 32 -19.48 -4.30 5.69
CA THR A 32 -19.63 -3.61 6.97
C THR A 32 -18.32 -3.65 7.75
N GLY A 33 -17.95 -2.55 8.38
CA GLY A 33 -16.81 -2.50 9.29
C GLY A 33 -15.66 -1.62 8.81
N SER A 34 -14.55 -1.75 9.48
CA SER A 34 -13.33 -0.99 9.24
C SER A 34 -12.10 -1.88 9.46
N PHE A 35 -10.97 -1.46 8.95
CA PHE A 35 -9.66 -2.02 9.26
C PHE A 35 -8.87 -0.97 10.06
N SER A 36 -8.23 -1.41 11.14
CA SER A 36 -7.26 -0.61 11.91
C SER A 36 -5.89 -1.31 11.85
N LEU A 37 -4.83 -0.54 11.60
CA LEU A 37 -3.47 -1.10 11.55
C LEU A 37 -3.07 -1.71 12.90
N ASN A 38 -3.48 -1.10 14.01
CA ASN A 38 -3.20 -1.60 15.36
C ASN A 38 -3.80 -2.99 15.64
N GLU A 39 -4.92 -3.35 15.00
CA GLU A 39 -5.56 -4.66 15.16
C GLU A 39 -4.81 -5.78 14.42
N ALA A 40 -3.92 -5.41 13.50
CA ALA A 40 -3.12 -6.34 12.72
C ALA A 40 -1.69 -6.56 13.29
N LYS A 41 -1.37 -6.04 14.48
CA LYS A 41 -0.07 -6.24 15.12
C LYS A 41 0.28 -7.73 15.24
N GLY A 42 1.54 -8.05 15.01
CA GLY A 42 2.03 -9.44 14.96
C GLY A 42 1.92 -10.09 13.58
N LYS A 43 1.32 -9.42 12.59
CA LYS A 43 1.25 -9.86 11.20
C LYS A 43 1.87 -8.82 10.28
N PHE A 44 2.25 -9.25 9.09
CA PHE A 44 2.52 -8.32 7.99
C PHE A 44 1.21 -7.73 7.48
N VAL A 45 1.23 -6.46 7.06
CA VAL A 45 0.10 -5.82 6.39
C VAL A 45 0.57 -5.30 5.03
N ALA A 46 0.02 -5.84 3.96
CA ALA A 46 0.25 -5.35 2.60
C ALA A 46 -0.86 -4.37 2.23
N ILE A 47 -0.49 -3.10 2.10
CA ILE A 47 -1.40 -2.00 1.75
C ILE A 47 -1.28 -1.73 0.26
N HIS A 48 -2.34 -2.01 -0.50
CA HIS A 48 -2.40 -1.78 -1.95
C HIS A 48 -3.16 -0.49 -2.24
N PHE A 49 -2.45 0.55 -2.63
CA PHE A 49 -3.03 1.81 -3.08
C PHE A 49 -3.41 1.69 -4.55
N LEU A 50 -4.69 1.52 -4.80
CA LEU A 50 -5.27 1.36 -6.14
C LEU A 50 -5.58 2.72 -6.74
N LEU A 51 -5.59 2.77 -8.08
CA LEU A 51 -5.93 3.99 -8.81
C LEU A 51 -7.43 4.26 -8.78
N LYS A 52 -7.78 5.53 -9.05
CA LYS A 52 -9.15 5.99 -9.19
C LYS A 52 -9.84 5.29 -10.36
N THR A 53 -11.13 5.05 -10.20
CA THR A 53 -12.14 4.54 -11.14
C THR A 53 -11.63 3.58 -12.25
N GLU A 54 -12.46 2.80 -12.87
CA GLU A 54 -12.31 1.98 -14.10
C GLU A 54 -10.88 1.50 -14.47
N CYS A 55 -10.05 1.23 -13.48
CA CYS A 55 -8.70 0.72 -13.69
C CYS A 55 -8.72 -0.81 -13.93
N PRO A 56 -8.67 -1.30 -15.18
CA PRO A 56 -8.69 -2.74 -15.45
C PRO A 56 -7.43 -3.43 -14.92
N VAL A 57 -6.32 -2.71 -14.84
CA VAL A 57 -5.08 -3.22 -14.25
C VAL A 57 -5.24 -3.38 -12.74
N CYS A 58 -5.91 -2.44 -12.07
CA CYS A 58 -6.24 -2.57 -10.65
C CYS A 58 -7.13 -3.79 -10.39
N LEU A 59 -8.15 -4.01 -11.22
CA LEU A 59 -9.05 -5.14 -11.08
C LEU A 59 -8.30 -6.48 -11.19
N ARG A 60 -7.43 -6.61 -12.19
CA ARG A 60 -6.61 -7.81 -12.40
C ARG A 60 -5.64 -8.04 -11.24
N HIS A 61 -4.94 -6.98 -10.80
CA HIS A 61 -4.03 -7.02 -9.66
C HIS A 61 -4.77 -7.45 -8.38
N THR A 62 -5.89 -6.81 -8.07
CA THR A 62 -6.70 -7.13 -6.87
C THR A 62 -7.18 -8.59 -6.91
N ARG A 63 -7.70 -9.04 -8.05
CA ARG A 63 -8.15 -10.44 -8.22
C ARG A 63 -7.01 -11.43 -7.98
N ASP A 64 -5.83 -11.20 -8.56
CA ASP A 64 -4.67 -12.07 -8.42
C ASP A 64 -4.24 -12.18 -6.95
N HIS A 65 -4.13 -11.05 -6.25
CA HIS A 65 -3.76 -11.03 -4.85
C HIS A 65 -4.82 -11.68 -3.94
N MET A 66 -6.11 -11.43 -4.16
CA MET A 66 -7.19 -12.04 -3.37
C MET A 66 -7.22 -13.55 -3.55
N THR A 67 -7.10 -14.04 -4.79
CA THR A 67 -7.12 -15.47 -5.11
C THR A 67 -5.97 -16.22 -4.42
N LYS A 68 -4.81 -15.59 -4.30
CA LYS A 68 -3.60 -16.20 -3.73
C LYS A 68 -3.41 -15.86 -2.24
N ALA A 69 -4.26 -15.02 -1.64
CA ALA A 69 -4.09 -14.52 -0.26
C ALA A 69 -3.92 -15.65 0.76
N ALA A 70 -4.64 -16.76 0.61
CA ALA A 70 -4.56 -17.91 1.52
C ALA A 70 -3.16 -18.59 1.55
N THR A 71 -2.32 -18.36 0.54
CA THR A 71 -0.94 -18.88 0.51
C THR A 71 0.05 -18.06 1.35
N LEU A 72 -0.40 -16.89 1.85
CA LEU A 72 0.36 -16.00 2.74
C LEU A 72 -0.42 -15.76 4.05
N PRO A 73 -0.61 -16.77 4.91
CA PRO A 73 -1.52 -16.66 6.07
C PRO A 73 -1.09 -15.62 7.11
N ASN A 74 0.19 -15.24 7.11
CA ASN A 74 0.73 -14.21 8.03
C ASN A 74 0.66 -12.79 7.45
N VAL A 75 0.03 -12.60 6.29
CA VAL A 75 -0.11 -11.30 5.63
C VAL A 75 -1.58 -10.92 5.54
N VAL A 76 -1.95 -9.83 6.17
CA VAL A 76 -3.24 -9.16 5.94
C VAL A 76 -3.09 -8.29 4.70
N GLN A 77 -3.92 -8.48 3.68
CA GLN A 77 -3.92 -7.66 2.49
C GLN A 77 -5.11 -6.69 2.53
N ILE A 78 -4.86 -5.41 2.36
CA ILE A 78 -5.88 -4.36 2.30
C ILE A 78 -5.76 -3.59 0.98
N PHE A 79 -6.90 -3.33 0.35
CA PHE A 79 -7.01 -2.68 -0.95
C PHE A 79 -7.72 -1.35 -0.76
N LEU A 80 -7.04 -0.26 -1.08
CA LEU A 80 -7.52 1.11 -0.89
C LEU A 80 -7.85 1.76 -2.23
N LYS A 81 -9.02 2.40 -2.30
CA LYS A 81 -9.42 3.22 -3.45
C LYS A 81 -9.85 4.61 -3.01
N PRO A 82 -9.48 5.66 -3.77
CA PRO A 82 -9.84 7.04 -3.45
C PRO A 82 -11.26 7.44 -3.91
N ASP A 83 -11.96 6.55 -4.61
CA ASP A 83 -13.29 6.78 -5.18
C ASP A 83 -14.39 6.87 -4.11
N THR A 84 -15.60 7.21 -4.51
CA THR A 84 -16.78 7.14 -3.62
C THR A 84 -17.19 5.69 -3.37
N ASP A 85 -17.92 5.44 -2.29
CA ASP A 85 -18.41 4.09 -1.95
C ASP A 85 -19.17 3.46 -3.11
N LYS A 86 -20.08 4.22 -3.76
CA LYS A 86 -20.86 3.77 -4.92
C LYS A 86 -19.99 3.38 -6.12
N GLU A 87 -18.95 4.14 -6.40
CA GLU A 87 -18.00 3.84 -7.50
C GLU A 87 -17.17 2.60 -7.16
N ILE A 88 -16.75 2.46 -5.90
CA ILE A 88 -16.00 1.29 -5.43
C ILE A 88 -16.86 0.03 -5.49
N GLU A 89 -18.10 0.08 -5.02
CA GLU A 89 -19.05 -1.03 -5.09
C GLU A 89 -19.28 -1.49 -6.54
N ALA A 90 -19.55 -0.55 -7.46
CA ALA A 90 -19.75 -0.84 -8.87
C ALA A 90 -18.51 -1.48 -9.53
N TRP A 91 -17.33 -1.01 -9.16
CA TRP A 91 -16.06 -1.57 -9.64
C TRP A 91 -15.80 -2.97 -9.03
N ALA A 92 -16.01 -3.12 -7.72
CA ALA A 92 -15.77 -4.35 -6.98
C ALA A 92 -16.77 -5.46 -7.34
N GLY A 93 -17.97 -5.12 -7.82
CA GLY A 93 -18.92 -6.08 -8.37
C GLY A 93 -18.40 -6.93 -9.54
N LYS A 94 -17.24 -6.59 -10.09
CA LYS A 94 -16.52 -7.37 -11.12
C LYS A 94 -15.54 -8.40 -10.50
N LEU A 95 -15.38 -8.41 -9.18
CA LEU A 95 -14.57 -9.38 -8.43
C LEU A 95 -15.43 -10.56 -7.97
N ASP A 96 -14.78 -11.63 -7.56
CA ASP A 96 -15.45 -12.77 -6.95
C ASP A 96 -16.04 -12.38 -5.59
N LYS A 97 -17.30 -12.76 -5.35
CA LYS A 97 -18.05 -12.36 -4.15
C LYS A 97 -17.44 -12.92 -2.87
N GLU A 98 -17.08 -14.20 -2.87
CA GLU A 98 -16.49 -14.85 -1.70
C GLU A 98 -15.10 -14.27 -1.37
N ALA A 99 -14.29 -14.00 -2.41
CA ALA A 99 -12.99 -13.35 -2.25
C ALA A 99 -13.14 -11.93 -1.69
N LEU A 100 -14.17 -11.20 -2.13
CA LEU A 100 -14.46 -9.85 -1.68
C LEU A 100 -14.97 -9.80 -0.23
N GLU A 101 -15.77 -10.78 0.21
CA GLU A 101 -16.20 -10.91 1.60
C GLU A 101 -15.01 -11.14 2.55
N LYS A 102 -14.02 -11.91 2.11
CA LYS A 102 -12.78 -12.16 2.87
C LYS A 102 -11.78 -11.01 2.84
N ASN A 103 -11.77 -10.25 1.74
CA ASN A 103 -10.83 -9.16 1.49
C ASN A 103 -11.59 -7.91 0.99
N PRO A 104 -12.26 -7.17 1.88
CA PRO A 104 -13.01 -5.99 1.49
C PRO A 104 -12.14 -4.92 0.82
N ILE A 105 -12.76 -4.12 -0.05
CA ILE A 105 -12.12 -2.90 -0.55
C ILE A 105 -12.42 -1.77 0.41
N TYR A 106 -11.39 -1.04 0.82
CA TYR A 106 -11.49 0.06 1.74
C TYR A 106 -11.40 1.40 1.00
N ARG A 107 -11.99 2.42 1.56
CA ARG A 107 -12.00 3.76 1.01
C ARG A 107 -10.89 4.62 1.61
N ASP A 108 -10.13 5.31 0.74
CA ASP A 108 -9.17 6.36 1.09
C ASP A 108 -9.63 7.70 0.48
N PRO A 109 -10.57 8.44 1.12
CA PRO A 109 -11.17 9.63 0.54
C PRO A 109 -10.12 10.68 0.19
N ASN A 110 -10.13 11.15 -1.07
CA ASN A 110 -9.17 12.12 -1.59
C ASN A 110 -7.71 11.68 -1.48
N ALA A 111 -7.44 10.38 -1.45
CA ALA A 111 -6.11 9.78 -1.33
C ALA A 111 -5.32 10.33 -0.12
N LYS A 112 -6.01 10.58 1.01
CA LYS A 112 -5.38 11.14 2.21
C LYS A 112 -4.33 10.21 2.80
N LEU A 113 -4.63 8.92 2.85
CA LEU A 113 -3.70 7.93 3.37
C LEU A 113 -2.54 7.72 2.39
N ALA A 114 -2.80 7.69 1.08
CA ALA A 114 -1.74 7.65 0.08
C ALA A 114 -0.74 8.82 0.26
N LYS A 115 -1.25 10.04 0.50
CA LYS A 115 -0.41 11.21 0.80
C LYS A 115 0.35 11.06 2.12
N ALA A 116 -0.28 10.52 3.16
CA ALA A 116 0.38 10.29 4.44
C ALA A 116 1.51 9.26 4.36
N PHE A 117 1.45 8.36 3.37
CA PHE A 117 2.53 7.43 3.03
C PHE A 117 3.50 7.99 1.98
N ASP A 118 3.47 9.29 1.68
CA ASP A 118 4.32 9.96 0.67
C ASP A 118 4.32 9.27 -0.70
N ILE A 119 3.16 8.72 -1.09
CA ILE A 119 3.01 8.19 -2.45
C ILE A 119 2.88 9.39 -3.38
N PRO A 120 3.78 9.52 -4.38
CA PRO A 120 3.81 10.69 -5.23
C PRO A 120 2.57 10.79 -6.11
N ASP A 121 2.17 12.02 -6.40
CA ASP A 121 1.21 12.31 -7.46
C ASP A 121 1.78 11.85 -8.79
N GLY A 122 0.97 11.16 -9.58
CA GLY A 122 1.47 10.44 -10.74
C GLY A 122 1.03 11.00 -12.07
N TYR A 123 -0.27 11.13 -12.28
CA TYR A 123 -0.82 11.45 -13.60
C TYR A 123 -2.15 12.19 -13.47
N ALA A 124 -2.52 12.90 -14.55
CA ALA A 124 -3.82 13.55 -14.64
C ALA A 124 -4.86 12.54 -15.18
N PHE A 125 -6.01 12.48 -14.54
CA PHE A 125 -7.14 11.67 -14.96
C PHE A 125 -8.45 12.44 -14.72
N HIS A 126 -9.22 12.66 -15.77
CA HIS A 126 -10.47 13.43 -15.72
C HIS A 126 -10.32 14.79 -14.98
N GLY A 127 -9.23 15.50 -15.28
CA GLY A 127 -8.94 16.81 -14.67
C GLY A 127 -8.44 16.78 -13.23
N GLN A 128 -8.18 15.61 -12.69
CA GLN A 128 -7.63 15.42 -11.33
C GLN A 128 -6.25 14.76 -11.40
N VAL A 129 -5.34 15.21 -10.56
CA VAL A 129 -4.08 14.50 -10.32
C VAL A 129 -4.36 13.36 -9.37
N VAL A 130 -3.91 12.16 -9.71
CA VAL A 130 -4.02 10.94 -8.90
C VAL A 130 -2.63 10.41 -8.58
N HIS A 131 -2.49 9.77 -7.42
CA HIS A 131 -1.22 9.15 -7.01
C HIS A 131 -0.83 7.98 -7.92
N TYR A 132 0.45 7.63 -7.93
CA TYR A 132 0.91 6.38 -8.52
C TYR A 132 0.36 5.16 -7.75
N PRO A 133 0.20 4.02 -8.42
CA PRO A 133 -0.11 2.78 -7.72
C PRO A 133 1.05 2.40 -6.81
N ALA A 134 0.74 1.93 -5.61
CA ALA A 134 1.78 1.51 -4.68
C ALA A 134 1.36 0.31 -3.85
N THR A 135 2.34 -0.43 -3.36
CA THR A 135 2.18 -1.44 -2.32
C THR A 135 3.18 -1.14 -1.21
N ILE A 136 2.67 -0.92 -0.01
CA ILE A 136 3.47 -0.72 1.21
C ILE A 136 3.33 -1.97 2.07
N LEU A 137 4.43 -2.51 2.54
CA LEU A 137 4.42 -3.63 3.49
C LEU A 137 4.81 -3.11 4.87
N ILE A 138 3.91 -3.29 5.81
CA ILE A 138 4.13 -3.02 7.23
C ILE A 138 4.50 -4.34 7.90
N GLY A 139 5.55 -4.31 8.70
CA GLY A 139 6.02 -5.46 9.49
C GLY A 139 5.16 -5.74 10.72
N PRO A 140 5.38 -6.87 11.39
CA PRO A 140 4.66 -7.27 12.60
C PRO A 140 4.80 -6.27 13.77
N ASP A 141 5.84 -5.44 13.75
CA ASP A 141 6.10 -4.38 14.72
C ASP A 141 5.37 -3.06 14.39
N GLY A 142 4.60 -3.03 13.31
CA GLY A 142 3.86 -1.85 12.83
C GLY A 142 4.70 -0.85 12.03
N LYS A 143 5.95 -1.18 11.69
CA LYS A 143 6.80 -0.30 10.89
C LYS A 143 6.78 -0.68 9.42
N GLU A 144 6.95 0.31 8.55
CA GLU A 144 7.16 0.06 7.13
C GLU A 144 8.49 -0.67 6.93
N VAL A 145 8.44 -1.84 6.29
CA VAL A 145 9.60 -2.70 6.02
C VAL A 145 9.90 -2.86 4.53
N PHE A 146 8.95 -2.51 3.67
CA PHE A 146 9.15 -2.51 2.23
C PHE A 146 8.16 -1.59 1.54
N ARG A 147 8.58 -1.02 0.42
CA ARG A 147 7.78 -0.12 -0.41
C ARG A 147 8.01 -0.41 -1.89
N TYR A 148 6.93 -0.45 -2.64
CA TYR A 148 6.94 -0.45 -4.09
C TYR A 148 6.00 0.63 -4.61
N VAL A 149 6.53 1.57 -5.36
CA VAL A 149 5.75 2.60 -6.06
C VAL A 149 5.89 2.36 -7.55
N GLY A 150 4.79 2.20 -8.24
CA GLY A 150 4.78 1.96 -9.69
C GLY A 150 5.29 3.18 -10.46
N LYS A 151 5.99 2.93 -11.55
CA LYS A 151 6.57 3.96 -12.43
C LYS A 151 5.53 4.56 -13.39
N ASN A 152 4.39 3.92 -13.53
CA ASN A 152 3.27 4.31 -14.38
C ASN A 152 1.97 3.62 -13.93
N ASN A 153 0.85 3.92 -14.60
CA ASN A 153 -0.48 3.42 -14.25
C ASN A 153 -0.64 1.90 -14.31
N SER A 154 0.25 1.19 -14.98
CA SER A 154 0.18 -0.26 -15.17
C SER A 154 1.20 -1.02 -14.33
N ASP A 155 2.16 -0.32 -13.75
CA ASP A 155 3.25 -0.93 -12.98
C ASP A 155 2.76 -1.25 -11.56
N ARG A 156 2.80 -2.53 -11.20
CA ARG A 156 2.31 -3.08 -9.92
C ARG A 156 3.28 -4.10 -9.36
N LEU A 157 3.38 -4.17 -8.06
CA LEU A 157 4.03 -5.30 -7.40
C LEU A 157 3.20 -6.56 -7.65
N SER A 158 3.80 -7.60 -8.23
CA SER A 158 3.11 -8.88 -8.40
C SER A 158 3.00 -9.62 -7.05
N PHE A 159 2.05 -10.54 -6.96
CA PHE A 159 1.89 -11.37 -5.77
C PHE A 159 3.16 -12.16 -5.45
N GLU A 160 3.80 -12.72 -6.46
CA GLU A 160 5.03 -13.52 -6.30
C GLU A 160 6.16 -12.69 -5.68
N LYS A 161 6.36 -11.45 -6.14
CA LYS A 161 7.35 -10.54 -5.55
C LYS A 161 7.00 -10.13 -4.12
N LEU A 162 5.70 -9.95 -3.80
CA LEU A 162 5.27 -9.73 -2.43
C LEU A 162 5.61 -10.94 -1.56
N ALA A 163 5.30 -12.15 -2.02
CA ALA A 163 5.57 -13.41 -1.31
C ALA A 163 7.07 -13.62 -1.07
N GLU A 164 7.90 -13.37 -2.08
CA GLU A 164 9.36 -13.40 -1.96
C GLU A 164 9.85 -12.43 -0.89
N LYS A 165 9.34 -11.19 -0.89
CA LYS A 165 9.73 -10.18 0.08
C LYS A 165 9.29 -10.53 1.50
N VAL A 166 8.09 -11.04 1.69
CA VAL A 166 7.62 -11.52 3.00
C VAL A 166 8.50 -12.68 3.50
N THR A 167 8.84 -13.61 2.61
CA THR A 167 9.71 -14.73 2.94
C THR A 167 11.12 -14.26 3.37
N GLU A 168 11.68 -13.28 2.64
CA GLU A 168 12.97 -12.67 2.99
C GLU A 168 12.94 -12.03 4.38
N LEU A 169 11.90 -11.23 4.67
CA LEU A 169 11.75 -10.48 5.92
C LEU A 169 11.32 -11.36 7.12
N SER A 170 10.86 -12.58 6.87
CA SER A 170 10.47 -13.54 7.93
C SER A 170 11.62 -14.40 8.41
N LYS A 171 12.79 -14.30 7.79
CA LYS A 171 13.99 -15.05 8.23
C LYS A 171 14.54 -14.41 9.50
N PRO A 172 14.93 -15.22 10.50
CA PRO A 172 15.52 -14.75 11.74
C PRO A 172 16.87 -14.09 11.53
#